data_b3bceb97e0aadccc6e6d1e4ec6c01e49
#
_entry.id   b3bceb97e0aadccc6e6d1e4ec6c01e49
#
_cell.length_a   1.000
_cell.length_b   1.000
_cell.length_c   1.000
_cell.angle_alpha   90.00
_cell.angle_beta   90.00
_cell.angle_gamma   90.00
#
_symmetry.space_group_name_H-M   'P 1'
#
loop_
_entity.id
_entity.type
_entity.pdbx_description
1 polymer ?
#
loop_
_entity_poly.entity_id
_entity_poly.type
_entity_poly.pdbx_seq_one_letter_code
_entity_poly.pdbx_strand_id
1 'polypeptide(L)'
;MSEATAPPPGADNQWDTIDQAVREQLGLLLTASTNFIGSSQLMGRLDPISLFPAVLRTSVAAAARPDKVANVLTVTAFEMLRAAAAATVRAVGGTPAYQPKRPRDKRFADPTWGGNAAYWLLRELYHGWEESLLAIVRDADTPPQVRQKAEFAVQLMIDALAPTNFVPGNPAVMKKALETGGLSLAKGARNFVQDLLTNQGAPRQVTPGAHAVGKDMAVTPGKVVFANDLMELIQYAPSTAEVHEIPLLFSPPWINKYYVMDLAPGRSLVQWAVDHGHTAFMISYRNPDQRMRHVKMDDYLISGPVAALEVVGDITGADKINLLGLCLGGTLTMATLAYLDAVGMESINSATFLNTLVDFSEPGLLGVFTDEAIISRLERTMKRTGFLPKEDMQRSFNLLRTNDLIWNYVVSSWLMGEEPPAFDLLSWNNDSTRMPAEMHTFYLRSCYVENQLARGVMELAGQKLDLAKVDQDLYFLSAEQDHIAPWRSSYAGARLPAGSVRFVLSNSGHIAGIVNPPSPKSLYRVMESGQPLPADPADWLAAATTHSRTWWEDWAEWIAARAGGKRKPPQLGSQKYPPITEAPGTYVLEG
;
A
#
# COMPACT_ATOMS: atom_id res chain seq x y z
N MET A 1 42.08 61.15 0.55
CA MET A 1 42.21 59.89 1.28
C MET A 1 41.29 60.00 2.50
N SER A 2 40.11 59.41 2.42
CA SER A 2 39.12 59.37 3.51
C SER A 2 39.10 57.94 4.04
N GLU A 3 39.54 57.74 5.27
CA GLU A 3 39.48 56.47 5.97
C GLU A 3 38.02 56.12 6.23
N ALA A 4 37.59 55.00 5.70
CA ALA A 4 36.33 54.38 6.06
C ALA A 4 36.52 53.66 7.41
N THR A 5 35.91 54.17 8.46
CA THR A 5 35.83 53.51 9.77
C THR A 5 35.04 52.19 9.67
N ALA A 6 35.66 51.11 10.08
CA ALA A 6 34.98 49.82 10.23
C ALA A 6 33.86 49.90 11.29
N PRO A 7 32.73 49.19 11.11
CA PRO A 7 31.68 49.15 12.12
C PRO A 7 32.17 48.42 13.38
N PRO A 8 31.62 48.77 14.57
CA PRO A 8 32.07 48.18 15.84
C PRO A 8 31.75 46.68 15.88
N PRO A 9 32.65 45.83 16.42
CA PRO A 9 32.38 44.40 16.59
C PRO A 9 31.34 44.19 17.69
N GLY A 10 30.14 43.74 17.35
CA GLY A 10 29.10 43.38 18.30
C GLY A 10 27.64 43.52 17.82
N ALA A 11 27.41 44.15 16.67
CA ALA A 11 26.03 44.37 16.17
C ALA A 11 25.42 43.10 15.55
N ASP A 12 26.22 42.24 14.90
CA ASP A 12 25.73 41.04 14.24
C ASP A 12 25.27 39.95 15.24
N ASN A 13 25.91 39.86 16.41
CA ASN A 13 25.56 38.85 17.43
C ASN A 13 24.23 39.16 18.17
N GLN A 14 23.77 40.39 18.23
CA GLN A 14 22.52 40.74 18.91
C GLN A 14 21.29 40.38 18.08
N TRP A 15 21.35 40.56 16.76
CA TRP A 15 20.25 40.23 15.87
C TRP A 15 20.08 38.75 15.73
N ASP A 16 21.14 37.98 15.65
CA ASP A 16 21.11 36.50 15.63
C ASP A 16 20.53 35.93 16.92
N THR A 17 20.87 36.51 18.07
CA THR A 17 20.34 36.09 19.39
C THR A 17 18.86 36.40 19.52
N ILE A 18 18.40 37.58 19.04
CA ILE A 18 16.99 37.98 19.03
C ILE A 18 16.20 37.08 18.07
N ASP A 19 16.71 36.80 16.88
CA ASP A 19 16.09 35.92 15.88
C ASP A 19 15.96 34.49 16.42
N GLN A 20 16.98 33.98 17.10
CA GLN A 20 16.94 32.67 17.75
C GLN A 20 15.91 32.64 18.89
N ALA A 21 15.87 33.64 19.77
CA ALA A 21 14.90 33.70 20.86
C ALA A 21 13.45 33.82 20.35
N VAL A 22 13.22 34.59 19.28
CA VAL A 22 11.91 34.70 18.62
C VAL A 22 11.49 33.38 18.00
N ARG A 23 12.40 32.68 17.33
CA ARG A 23 12.15 31.33 16.76
C ARG A 23 11.82 30.33 17.85
N GLU A 24 12.56 30.32 18.97
CA GLU A 24 12.30 29.43 20.11
C GLU A 24 10.94 29.72 20.75
N GLN A 25 10.60 30.98 20.98
CA GLN A 25 9.29 31.34 21.53
C GLN A 25 8.13 31.07 20.60
N LEU A 26 8.27 31.34 19.30
CA LEU A 26 7.29 30.96 18.28
C LEU A 26 7.15 29.44 18.22
N GLY A 27 8.26 28.67 18.27
CA GLY A 27 8.26 27.23 18.33
C GLY A 27 7.51 26.67 19.54
N LEU A 28 7.72 27.27 20.74
CA LEU A 28 7.02 26.87 21.97
C LEU A 28 5.52 27.19 21.92
N LEU A 29 5.14 28.38 21.46
CA LEU A 29 3.74 28.80 21.31
C LEU A 29 3.00 27.91 20.29
N LEU A 30 3.65 27.56 19.18
CA LEU A 30 3.11 26.68 18.17
C LEU A 30 2.98 25.25 18.67
N THR A 31 3.98 24.75 19.39
CA THR A 31 3.91 23.42 19.98
C THR A 31 2.78 23.34 21.01
N ALA A 32 2.60 24.37 21.83
CA ALA A 32 1.50 24.47 22.79
C ALA A 32 0.13 24.55 22.08
N SER A 33 0.00 25.39 21.04
CA SER A 33 -1.24 25.56 20.30
C SER A 33 -1.61 24.31 19.48
N THR A 34 -0.63 23.66 18.85
CA THR A 34 -0.85 22.42 18.10
C THR A 34 -1.20 21.25 19.01
N ASN A 35 -0.60 21.18 20.21
CA ASN A 35 -0.97 20.16 21.21
C ASN A 35 -2.38 20.40 21.77
N PHE A 36 -2.74 21.67 22.02
CA PHE A 36 -4.08 22.05 22.44
C PHE A 36 -5.15 21.73 21.38
N ILE A 37 -4.90 22.09 20.11
CA ILE A 37 -5.80 21.81 18.99
C ILE A 37 -5.90 20.29 18.76
N GLY A 38 -4.77 19.57 18.73
CA GLY A 38 -4.74 18.13 18.51
C GLY A 38 -5.38 17.30 19.63
N SER A 39 -5.46 17.83 20.86
CA SER A 39 -6.09 17.17 22.01
C SER A 39 -7.61 17.39 22.10
N SER A 40 -8.19 18.33 21.34
CA SER A 40 -9.63 18.60 21.38
C SER A 40 -10.44 17.47 20.77
N GLN A 41 -11.53 17.05 21.42
CA GLN A 41 -12.43 16.01 20.90
C GLN A 41 -13.07 16.42 19.56
N LEU A 42 -13.30 17.73 19.35
CA LEU A 42 -13.85 18.26 18.11
C LEU A 42 -12.86 18.08 16.95
N MET A 43 -11.60 18.47 17.14
CA MET A 43 -10.55 18.30 16.14
C MET A 43 -10.30 16.83 15.84
N GLY A 44 -10.37 15.94 16.85
CA GLY A 44 -10.26 14.50 16.64
C GLY A 44 -11.36 13.91 15.74
N ARG A 45 -12.53 14.57 15.62
CA ARG A 45 -13.57 14.18 14.66
C ARG A 45 -13.37 14.79 13.28
N LEU A 46 -12.85 16.01 13.19
CA LEU A 46 -12.64 16.75 11.94
C LEU A 46 -11.31 16.37 11.26
N ASP A 47 -10.30 16.05 12.06
CA ASP A 47 -8.96 15.69 11.60
C ASP A 47 -8.48 14.40 12.30
N PRO A 48 -9.03 13.25 11.92
CA PRO A 48 -8.75 11.97 12.57
C PRO A 48 -7.30 11.52 12.44
N ILE A 49 -6.56 12.02 11.47
CA ILE A 49 -5.16 11.65 11.18
C ILE A 49 -4.16 12.77 11.48
N SER A 50 -4.62 13.82 12.20
CA SER A 50 -3.76 14.91 12.68
C SER A 50 -2.98 15.62 11.57
N LEU A 51 -3.62 15.88 10.43
CA LEU A 51 -3.04 16.62 9.30
C LEU A 51 -2.96 18.12 9.57
N PHE A 52 -3.99 18.69 10.19
CA PHE A 52 -4.05 20.12 10.45
C PHE A 52 -2.87 20.63 11.29
N PRO A 53 -2.49 20.00 12.44
CA PRO A 53 -1.30 20.38 13.18
C PRO A 53 -0.01 20.30 12.36
N ALA A 54 0.12 19.31 11.49
CA ALA A 54 1.30 19.16 10.64
C ALA A 54 1.39 20.28 9.59
N VAL A 55 0.27 20.60 8.92
CA VAL A 55 0.19 21.72 7.97
C VAL A 55 0.50 23.04 8.66
N LEU A 56 -0.08 23.29 9.85
CA LEU A 56 0.17 24.51 10.60
C LEU A 56 1.65 24.68 10.96
N ARG A 57 2.28 23.63 11.52
CA ARG A 57 3.71 23.65 11.85
C ARG A 57 4.58 23.93 10.63
N THR A 58 4.28 23.25 9.51
CA THR A 58 5.03 23.41 8.27
C THR A 58 4.83 24.80 7.67
N SER A 59 3.61 25.34 7.71
CA SER A 59 3.33 26.71 7.24
C SER A 59 4.11 27.77 8.01
N VAL A 60 4.25 27.57 9.32
CA VAL A 60 5.02 28.53 10.14
C VAL A 60 6.52 28.35 9.92
N ALA A 61 7.02 27.13 9.79
CA ALA A 61 8.42 26.90 9.44
C ALA A 61 8.75 27.48 8.05
N ALA A 62 7.84 27.38 7.09
CA ALA A 62 7.97 28.03 5.78
C ALA A 62 7.98 29.57 5.90
N ALA A 63 7.06 30.15 6.70
CA ALA A 63 7.00 31.59 6.93
C ALA A 63 8.26 32.14 7.62
N ALA A 64 8.97 31.33 8.40
CA ALA A 64 10.26 31.66 8.98
C ALA A 64 11.42 31.71 7.96
N ARG A 65 11.20 31.27 6.73
CA ARG A 65 12.16 31.28 5.61
C ARG A 65 11.57 32.03 4.41
N PRO A 66 11.28 33.35 4.57
CA PRO A 66 10.61 34.15 3.53
C PRO A 66 11.42 34.22 2.23
N ASP A 67 12.73 34.11 2.31
CA ASP A 67 13.65 34.00 1.16
C ASP A 67 13.35 32.80 0.25
N LYS A 68 13.16 31.62 0.85
CA LYS A 68 12.83 30.40 0.09
C LYS A 68 11.42 30.47 -0.48
N VAL A 69 10.44 30.89 0.33
CA VAL A 69 9.05 31.04 -0.14
C VAL A 69 8.97 32.05 -1.29
N ALA A 70 9.63 33.21 -1.16
CA ALA A 70 9.67 34.21 -2.23
C ALA A 70 10.33 33.68 -3.51
N ASN A 71 11.40 32.90 -3.40
CA ASN A 71 12.03 32.26 -4.55
C ASN A 71 11.07 31.29 -5.26
N VAL A 72 10.40 30.39 -4.53
CA VAL A 72 9.41 29.45 -5.11
C VAL A 72 8.30 30.22 -5.81
N LEU A 73 7.72 31.22 -5.14
CA LEU A 73 6.63 32.02 -5.72
C LEU A 73 7.07 32.82 -6.94
N THR A 74 8.29 33.35 -6.94
CA THR A 74 8.85 34.08 -8.10
C THR A 74 9.04 33.17 -9.30
N VAL A 75 9.64 31.98 -9.10
CA VAL A 75 9.80 30.97 -10.16
C VAL A 75 8.43 30.54 -10.70
N THR A 76 7.48 30.26 -9.81
CA THR A 76 6.12 29.86 -10.21
C THR A 76 5.42 30.99 -11.00
N ALA A 77 5.49 32.23 -10.54
CA ALA A 77 4.89 33.35 -11.24
C ALA A 77 5.49 33.52 -12.65
N PHE A 78 6.81 33.37 -12.77
CA PHE A 78 7.48 33.43 -14.07
C PHE A 78 7.03 32.31 -15.01
N GLU A 79 6.94 31.06 -14.51
CA GLU A 79 6.46 29.93 -15.30
C GLU A 79 4.97 30.11 -15.70
N MET A 80 4.13 30.62 -14.81
CA MET A 80 2.73 30.94 -15.11
C MET A 80 2.60 32.02 -16.17
N LEU A 81 3.44 33.08 -16.14
CA LEU A 81 3.47 34.10 -17.17
C LEU A 81 3.92 33.54 -18.53
N ARG A 82 4.93 32.65 -18.54
CA ARG A 82 5.36 31.94 -19.75
C ARG A 82 4.25 31.08 -20.32
N ALA A 83 3.51 30.38 -19.44
CA ALA A 83 2.37 29.56 -19.84
C ALA A 83 1.25 30.45 -20.44
N ALA A 84 0.93 31.59 -19.83
CA ALA A 84 -0.05 32.54 -20.35
C ALA A 84 0.32 33.08 -21.73
N ALA A 85 1.58 33.49 -21.91
CA ALA A 85 2.12 33.92 -23.20
C ALA A 85 2.06 32.80 -24.24
N ALA A 86 2.40 31.57 -23.87
CA ALA A 86 2.34 30.41 -24.75
C ALA A 86 0.88 30.07 -25.14
N ALA A 87 -0.08 30.22 -24.22
CA ALA A 87 -1.50 30.03 -24.50
C ALA A 87 -2.02 31.06 -25.52
N THR A 88 -1.58 32.31 -25.44
CA THR A 88 -1.92 33.35 -26.43
C THR A 88 -1.44 32.99 -27.83
N VAL A 89 -0.20 32.51 -27.96
CA VAL A 89 0.34 32.03 -29.23
C VAL A 89 -0.45 30.83 -29.77
N ARG A 90 -0.85 29.89 -28.90
CA ARG A 90 -1.68 28.73 -29.26
C ARG A 90 -3.08 29.17 -29.73
N ALA A 91 -3.67 30.17 -29.07
CA ALA A 91 -5.02 30.65 -29.42
C ALA A 91 -5.11 31.20 -30.85
N VAL A 92 -4.01 31.72 -31.40
CA VAL A 92 -3.92 32.18 -32.78
C VAL A 92 -3.32 31.14 -33.74
N GLY A 93 -3.22 29.88 -33.32
CA GLY A 93 -2.74 28.76 -34.15
C GLY A 93 -1.21 28.66 -34.29
N GLY A 94 -0.47 29.43 -33.49
CA GLY A 94 1.01 29.38 -33.48
C GLY A 94 1.57 28.25 -32.59
N THR A 95 2.84 27.93 -32.81
CA THR A 95 3.58 26.98 -31.95
C THR A 95 4.44 27.78 -30.95
N PRO A 96 4.12 27.73 -29.64
CA PRO A 96 4.90 28.48 -28.66
C PRO A 96 6.27 27.82 -28.42
N ALA A 97 7.27 28.63 -28.08
CA ALA A 97 8.60 28.16 -27.69
C ALA A 97 8.57 27.46 -26.30
N TYR A 98 7.66 27.90 -25.41
CA TYR A 98 7.46 27.27 -24.10
C TYR A 98 6.58 26.03 -24.21
N GLN A 99 7.18 24.88 -23.99
CA GLN A 99 6.52 23.56 -23.99
C GLN A 99 7.07 22.74 -22.81
N PRO A 100 6.51 22.89 -21.60
CA PRO A 100 7.00 22.18 -20.42
C PRO A 100 6.78 20.68 -20.58
N LYS A 101 7.81 19.89 -20.24
CA LYS A 101 7.70 18.45 -20.16
C LYS A 101 7.00 18.09 -18.84
N ARG A 102 5.79 17.57 -18.93
CA ARG A 102 5.03 17.08 -17.76
C ARG A 102 5.05 15.55 -17.71
N PRO A 103 5.08 14.95 -16.51
CA PRO A 103 4.81 13.53 -16.37
C PRO A 103 3.44 13.18 -16.97
N ARG A 104 3.29 11.95 -17.43
CA ARG A 104 2.01 11.49 -17.98
C ARG A 104 0.99 11.36 -16.84
N ASP A 105 -0.02 12.22 -16.86
CA ASP A 105 -1.15 12.20 -15.94
C ASP A 105 -2.42 11.78 -16.69
N LYS A 106 -3.04 10.68 -16.25
CA LYS A 106 -4.24 10.11 -16.89
C LYS A 106 -5.45 11.05 -16.79
N ARG A 107 -5.51 11.91 -15.77
CA ARG A 107 -6.59 12.91 -15.60
C ARG A 107 -6.68 13.87 -16.79
N PHE A 108 -5.55 14.16 -17.42
CA PHE A 108 -5.41 15.07 -18.55
C PHE A 108 -5.25 14.33 -19.90
N ALA A 109 -5.80 13.11 -20.03
CA ALA A 109 -5.63 12.28 -21.22
C ALA A 109 -6.48 12.77 -22.42
N ASP A 110 -7.59 13.51 -22.21
CA ASP A 110 -8.42 14.03 -23.32
C ASP A 110 -7.59 14.97 -24.22
N PRO A 111 -7.63 14.78 -25.55
CA PRO A 111 -6.83 15.59 -26.48
C PRO A 111 -7.08 17.11 -26.40
N THR A 112 -8.24 17.54 -25.88
CA THR A 112 -8.57 18.96 -25.72
C THR A 112 -7.60 19.69 -24.79
N TRP A 113 -7.04 19.00 -23.80
CA TRP A 113 -6.01 19.55 -22.93
C TRP A 113 -4.74 20.00 -23.67
N GLY A 114 -4.44 19.38 -24.80
CA GLY A 114 -3.34 19.78 -25.67
C GLY A 114 -3.75 20.68 -26.82
N GLY A 115 -4.97 20.52 -27.35
CA GLY A 115 -5.47 21.19 -28.55
C GLY A 115 -6.16 22.53 -28.32
N ASN A 116 -6.74 22.77 -27.14
CA ASN A 116 -7.41 24.02 -26.80
C ASN A 116 -6.56 24.88 -25.89
N ALA A 117 -6.30 26.13 -26.27
CA ALA A 117 -5.41 27.03 -25.55
C ALA A 117 -5.87 27.32 -24.10
N ALA A 118 -7.17 27.44 -23.84
CA ALA A 118 -7.69 27.71 -22.51
C ALA A 118 -7.56 26.49 -21.59
N TYR A 119 -7.88 25.29 -22.05
CA TYR A 119 -7.68 24.06 -21.29
C TYR A 119 -6.19 23.76 -21.09
N TRP A 120 -5.36 24.01 -22.10
CA TRP A 120 -3.92 23.87 -21.97
C TRP A 120 -3.37 24.81 -20.86
N LEU A 121 -3.79 26.09 -20.87
CA LEU A 121 -3.39 27.05 -19.84
C LEU A 121 -3.87 26.61 -18.45
N LEU A 122 -5.11 26.18 -18.31
CA LEU A 122 -5.69 25.70 -17.05
C LEU A 122 -4.88 24.53 -16.47
N ARG A 123 -4.47 23.58 -17.30
CA ARG A 123 -3.59 22.47 -16.91
C ARG A 123 -2.23 22.97 -16.43
N GLU A 124 -1.58 23.88 -17.16
CA GLU A 124 -0.25 24.38 -16.78
C GLU A 124 -0.29 25.21 -15.49
N LEU A 125 -1.33 26.01 -15.29
CA LEU A 125 -1.54 26.77 -14.05
C LEU A 125 -1.76 25.81 -12.85
N TYR A 126 -2.54 24.75 -13.04
CA TYR A 126 -2.76 23.74 -12.01
C TYR A 126 -1.45 23.04 -11.62
N HIS A 127 -0.66 22.57 -12.58
CA HIS A 127 0.63 21.93 -12.28
C HIS A 127 1.64 22.91 -11.67
N GLY A 128 1.69 24.15 -12.13
CA GLY A 128 2.56 25.17 -11.52
C GLY A 128 2.18 25.46 -10.05
N TRP A 129 0.89 25.49 -9.75
CA TRP A 129 0.38 25.62 -8.38
C TRP A 129 0.71 24.38 -7.53
N GLU A 130 0.49 23.16 -8.05
CA GLU A 130 0.85 21.90 -7.40
C GLU A 130 2.34 21.87 -7.03
N GLU A 131 3.22 22.13 -8.00
CA GLU A 131 4.67 22.13 -7.80
C GLU A 131 5.12 23.15 -6.76
N SER A 132 4.53 24.35 -6.76
CA SER A 132 4.90 25.39 -5.79
C SER A 132 4.47 25.06 -4.37
N LEU A 133 3.27 24.53 -4.16
CA LEU A 133 2.82 24.13 -2.84
C LEU A 133 3.67 23.01 -2.25
N LEU A 134 3.97 22.00 -3.06
CA LEU A 134 4.82 20.87 -2.63
C LEU A 134 6.26 21.32 -2.37
N ALA A 135 6.81 22.24 -3.18
CA ALA A 135 8.14 22.80 -2.96
C ALA A 135 8.21 23.57 -1.62
N ILE A 136 7.21 24.42 -1.32
CA ILE A 136 7.16 25.16 -0.05
C ILE A 136 7.14 24.20 1.15
N VAL A 137 6.36 23.11 1.07
CA VAL A 137 6.28 22.11 2.15
C VAL A 137 7.60 21.36 2.32
N ARG A 138 8.23 20.95 1.22
CA ARG A 138 9.49 20.18 1.22
C ARG A 138 10.68 20.99 1.71
N ASP A 139 10.69 22.29 1.41
CA ASP A 139 11.75 23.22 1.81
C ASP A 139 11.59 23.73 3.26
N ALA A 140 10.45 23.47 3.90
CA ALA A 140 10.20 23.84 5.28
C ALA A 140 11.08 23.03 6.25
N ASP A 141 11.68 23.72 7.23
CA ASP A 141 12.51 23.09 8.25
C ASP A 141 11.63 22.47 9.35
N THR A 142 11.17 21.26 9.10
CA THR A 142 10.31 20.47 9.99
C THR A 142 10.79 19.03 10.12
N PRO A 143 10.50 18.35 11.25
CA PRO A 143 10.80 16.92 11.38
C PRO A 143 10.23 16.09 10.23
N PRO A 144 10.91 15.03 9.77
CA PRO A 144 10.50 14.25 8.60
C PRO A 144 9.04 13.76 8.63
N GLN A 145 8.56 13.28 9.78
CA GLN A 145 7.17 12.81 9.94
C GLN A 145 6.15 13.96 9.82
N VAL A 146 6.46 15.15 10.35
CA VAL A 146 5.59 16.34 10.23
C VAL A 146 5.53 16.77 8.78
N ARG A 147 6.67 16.81 8.09
CA ARG A 147 6.76 17.14 6.66
C ARG A 147 5.97 16.16 5.81
N GLN A 148 6.15 14.86 6.03
CA GLN A 148 5.42 13.82 5.29
C GLN A 148 3.89 13.96 5.45
N LYS A 149 3.40 14.25 6.67
CA LYS A 149 1.98 14.53 6.91
C LYS A 149 1.50 15.79 6.22
N ALA A 150 2.31 16.86 6.24
CA ALA A 150 1.97 18.10 5.56
C ALA A 150 1.95 17.93 4.04
N GLU A 151 2.93 17.23 3.46
CA GLU A 151 2.93 16.85 2.03
C GLU A 151 1.67 16.06 1.66
N PHE A 152 1.33 15.07 2.47
CA PHE A 152 0.14 14.25 2.27
C PHE A 152 -1.15 15.10 2.29
N ALA A 153 -1.29 15.99 3.29
CA ALA A 153 -2.44 16.88 3.39
C ALA A 153 -2.55 17.84 2.20
N VAL A 154 -1.43 18.42 1.79
CA VAL A 154 -1.36 19.31 0.62
C VAL A 154 -1.68 18.54 -0.66
N GLN A 155 -1.19 17.30 -0.81
CA GLN A 155 -1.53 16.46 -1.97
C GLN A 155 -3.03 16.13 -2.01
N LEU A 156 -3.66 15.80 -0.87
CA LEU A 156 -5.12 15.59 -0.81
C LEU A 156 -5.90 16.84 -1.27
N MET A 157 -5.44 18.03 -0.88
CA MET A 157 -6.05 19.30 -1.30
C MET A 157 -5.86 19.55 -2.80
N ILE A 158 -4.64 19.32 -3.31
CA ILE A 158 -4.30 19.44 -4.74
C ILE A 158 -5.19 18.49 -5.57
N ASP A 159 -5.29 17.24 -5.16
CA ASP A 159 -6.13 16.25 -5.85
C ASP A 159 -7.60 16.66 -5.85
N ALA A 160 -8.12 17.15 -4.73
CA ALA A 160 -9.51 17.61 -4.61
C ALA A 160 -9.83 18.81 -5.51
N LEU A 161 -8.88 19.73 -5.65
CA LEU A 161 -9.04 20.97 -6.42
C LEU A 161 -8.59 20.82 -7.88
N ALA A 162 -8.29 19.61 -8.34
CA ALA A 162 -7.94 19.39 -9.74
C ALA A 162 -9.08 19.84 -10.66
N PRO A 163 -8.79 20.61 -11.73
CA PRO A 163 -9.82 21.11 -12.63
C PRO A 163 -10.66 20.00 -13.26
N THR A 164 -10.07 18.81 -13.40
CA THR A 164 -10.75 17.62 -13.92
C THR A 164 -11.92 17.13 -13.05
N ASN A 165 -12.00 17.55 -11.79
CA ASN A 165 -13.07 17.16 -10.85
C ASN A 165 -14.32 18.05 -10.95
N PHE A 166 -14.32 19.03 -11.85
CA PHE A 166 -15.42 19.99 -12.01
C PHE A 166 -15.93 19.99 -13.45
N VAL A 167 -17.26 20.09 -13.63
CA VAL A 167 -17.90 20.03 -14.96
C VAL A 167 -17.25 20.99 -15.95
N PRO A 168 -17.14 22.31 -15.70
CA PRO A 168 -16.55 23.25 -16.68
C PRO A 168 -15.04 23.07 -16.86
N GLY A 169 -14.37 22.52 -15.85
CA GLY A 169 -12.94 22.25 -15.86
C GLY A 169 -12.54 20.96 -16.58
N ASN A 170 -13.47 20.08 -16.92
CA ASN A 170 -13.18 18.79 -17.53
C ASN A 170 -13.74 18.70 -18.95
N PRO A 171 -12.90 18.77 -20.00
CA PRO A 171 -13.36 18.76 -21.38
C PRO A 171 -14.07 17.46 -21.78
N ALA A 172 -13.70 16.31 -21.22
CA ALA A 172 -14.36 15.05 -21.50
C ALA A 172 -15.79 15.03 -20.93
N VAL A 173 -15.99 15.54 -19.70
CA VAL A 173 -17.32 15.72 -19.10
C VAL A 173 -18.18 16.68 -19.92
N MET A 174 -17.62 17.82 -20.34
CA MET A 174 -18.33 18.80 -21.18
C MET A 174 -18.76 18.21 -22.51
N LYS A 175 -17.90 17.50 -23.22
CA LYS A 175 -18.25 16.81 -24.48
C LYS A 175 -19.39 15.84 -24.25
N LYS A 176 -19.28 14.96 -23.25
CA LYS A 176 -20.31 13.98 -22.93
C LYS A 176 -21.66 14.64 -22.56
N ALA A 177 -21.63 15.73 -21.82
CA ALA A 177 -22.84 16.48 -21.47
C ALA A 177 -23.52 17.05 -22.73
N LEU A 178 -22.76 17.62 -23.66
CA LEU A 178 -23.29 18.14 -24.93
C LEU A 178 -23.81 17.01 -25.81
N GLU A 179 -23.09 15.93 -25.99
CA GLU A 179 -23.48 14.76 -26.80
C GLU A 179 -24.78 14.10 -26.30
N THR A 180 -24.99 14.12 -24.97
CA THR A 180 -26.18 13.51 -24.34
C THR A 180 -27.32 14.50 -24.07
N GLY A 181 -27.21 15.76 -24.51
CA GLY A 181 -28.18 16.80 -24.18
C GLY A 181 -28.37 17.03 -22.68
N GLY A 182 -27.29 16.84 -21.88
CA GLY A 182 -27.31 16.99 -20.43
C GLY A 182 -27.71 15.73 -19.64
N LEU A 183 -28.13 14.65 -20.29
CA LEU A 183 -28.60 13.43 -19.62
C LEU A 183 -27.48 12.77 -18.79
N SER A 184 -26.21 12.86 -19.21
CA SER A 184 -25.08 12.36 -18.43
C SER A 184 -24.99 13.04 -17.07
N LEU A 185 -25.12 14.36 -17.01
CA LEU A 185 -25.13 15.13 -15.77
C LEU A 185 -26.32 14.79 -14.86
N ALA A 186 -27.52 14.58 -15.44
CA ALA A 186 -28.70 14.17 -14.69
C ALA A 186 -28.51 12.77 -14.06
N LYS A 187 -27.94 11.81 -14.80
CA LYS A 187 -27.57 10.49 -14.28
C LYS A 187 -26.50 10.61 -13.20
N GLY A 188 -25.49 11.42 -13.43
CA GLY A 188 -24.43 11.68 -12.47
C GLY A 188 -24.95 12.25 -11.14
N ALA A 189 -25.84 13.23 -11.20
CA ALA A 189 -26.52 13.78 -10.01
C ALA A 189 -27.32 12.70 -9.27
N ARG A 190 -28.03 11.82 -9.99
CA ARG A 190 -28.72 10.67 -9.38
C ARG A 190 -27.74 9.73 -8.67
N ASN A 191 -26.62 9.38 -9.31
CA ASN A 191 -25.59 8.53 -8.72
C ASN A 191 -25.03 9.16 -7.45
N PHE A 192 -24.71 10.46 -7.47
CA PHE A 192 -24.26 11.21 -6.30
C PHE A 192 -25.26 11.12 -5.12
N VAL A 193 -26.56 11.41 -5.39
CA VAL A 193 -27.60 11.31 -4.35
C VAL A 193 -27.71 9.88 -3.81
N GLN A 194 -27.67 8.88 -4.69
CA GLN A 194 -27.68 7.49 -4.26
C GLN A 194 -26.48 7.15 -3.36
N ASP A 195 -25.27 7.55 -3.76
CA ASP A 195 -24.05 7.30 -2.99
C ASP A 195 -24.06 8.06 -1.64
N LEU A 196 -24.64 9.26 -1.61
CA LEU A 196 -24.84 10.01 -0.36
C LEU A 196 -25.72 9.24 0.64
N LEU A 197 -26.77 8.58 0.14
CA LEU A 197 -27.75 7.86 0.98
C LEU A 197 -27.30 6.43 1.33
N THR A 198 -26.58 5.75 0.45
CA THR A 198 -26.30 4.30 0.58
C THR A 198 -24.83 3.96 0.78
N ASN A 199 -23.90 4.89 0.48
CA ASN A 199 -22.45 4.65 0.53
C ASN A 199 -21.70 5.73 1.33
N GLN A 200 -22.34 6.31 2.34
CA GLN A 200 -21.77 7.31 3.25
C GLN A 200 -21.14 8.52 2.52
N GLY A 201 -21.65 8.85 1.32
CA GLY A 201 -21.16 9.96 0.51
C GLY A 201 -19.86 9.68 -0.27
N ALA A 202 -19.37 8.45 -0.26
CA ALA A 202 -18.25 8.02 -1.11
C ALA A 202 -18.77 7.53 -2.48
N PRO A 203 -18.06 7.77 -3.60
CA PRO A 203 -18.47 7.22 -4.90
C PRO A 203 -18.31 5.70 -4.90
N ARG A 204 -19.29 5.00 -5.48
CA ARG A 204 -19.21 3.55 -5.69
C ARG A 204 -18.09 3.21 -6.65
N GLN A 205 -17.28 2.22 -6.27
CA GLN A 205 -16.12 1.75 -7.04
C GLN A 205 -16.41 0.47 -7.82
N VAL A 206 -17.45 -0.26 -7.44
CA VAL A 206 -17.81 -1.55 -8.03
C VAL A 206 -19.31 -1.62 -8.32
N THR A 207 -19.66 -2.40 -9.33
CA THR A 207 -21.06 -2.79 -9.58
C THR A 207 -21.46 -3.86 -8.56
N PRO A 208 -22.48 -3.63 -7.71
CA PRO A 208 -22.92 -4.63 -6.75
C PRO A 208 -23.32 -5.94 -7.43
N GLY A 209 -22.79 -7.08 -6.92
CA GLY A 209 -23.11 -8.41 -7.44
C GLY A 209 -22.46 -8.77 -8.78
N ALA A 210 -21.54 -7.95 -9.30
CA ALA A 210 -20.82 -8.25 -10.53
C ALA A 210 -19.94 -9.50 -10.42
N HIS A 211 -19.43 -9.78 -9.24
CA HIS A 211 -18.62 -10.97 -8.95
C HIS A 211 -19.08 -11.61 -7.65
N ALA A 212 -18.94 -12.93 -7.57
CA ALA A 212 -19.30 -13.71 -6.39
C ALA A 212 -18.17 -14.70 -6.04
N VAL A 213 -17.73 -14.67 -4.78
CA VAL A 213 -16.74 -15.61 -4.23
C VAL A 213 -17.29 -17.05 -4.32
N GLY A 214 -16.48 -17.96 -4.81
CA GLY A 214 -16.86 -19.36 -5.07
C GLY A 214 -17.60 -19.59 -6.41
N LYS A 215 -17.83 -18.54 -7.22
CA LYS A 215 -18.44 -18.64 -8.56
C LYS A 215 -17.55 -18.05 -9.64
N ASP A 216 -17.14 -16.80 -9.48
CA ASP A 216 -16.31 -16.06 -10.44
C ASP A 216 -14.92 -15.75 -9.88
N MET A 217 -14.80 -15.75 -8.55
CA MET A 217 -13.56 -15.53 -7.81
C MET A 217 -13.37 -16.65 -6.78
N ALA A 218 -12.12 -16.94 -6.41
CA ALA A 218 -11.75 -18.04 -5.50
C ALA A 218 -12.34 -19.39 -5.97
N VAL A 219 -12.10 -19.75 -7.22
CA VAL A 219 -12.73 -20.91 -7.87
C VAL A 219 -11.76 -22.09 -8.09
N THR A 220 -10.50 -21.97 -7.67
CA THR A 220 -9.56 -23.09 -7.76
C THR A 220 -10.08 -24.26 -6.91
N PRO A 221 -10.26 -25.46 -7.49
CA PRO A 221 -10.85 -26.59 -6.77
C PRO A 221 -10.02 -27.02 -5.56
N GLY A 222 -10.67 -27.36 -4.47
CA GLY A 222 -10.02 -27.81 -3.24
C GLY A 222 -11.02 -28.07 -2.12
N LYS A 223 -10.50 -28.36 -0.94
CA LYS A 223 -11.31 -28.59 0.26
C LYS A 223 -10.70 -27.91 1.48
N VAL A 224 -11.54 -27.42 2.37
CA VAL A 224 -11.15 -27.07 3.73
C VAL A 224 -10.84 -28.36 4.46
N VAL A 225 -9.61 -28.50 4.97
CA VAL A 225 -9.12 -29.70 5.65
C VAL A 225 -8.89 -29.48 7.15
N PHE A 226 -8.93 -28.23 7.59
CA PHE A 226 -8.82 -27.86 8.99
C PHE A 226 -9.51 -26.51 9.24
N ALA A 227 -10.09 -26.36 10.42
CA ALA A 227 -10.64 -25.08 10.87
C ALA A 227 -10.43 -24.94 12.38
N ASN A 228 -10.14 -23.72 12.83
CA ASN A 228 -10.14 -23.29 14.22
C ASN A 228 -10.87 -21.93 14.34
N ASP A 229 -10.87 -21.32 15.51
CA ASP A 229 -11.58 -20.05 15.73
C ASP A 229 -10.99 -18.87 14.91
N LEU A 230 -9.76 -18.99 14.39
CA LEU A 230 -9.05 -17.94 13.67
C LEU A 230 -9.05 -18.14 12.16
N MET A 231 -8.92 -19.38 11.68
CA MET A 231 -8.73 -19.66 10.26
C MET A 231 -9.31 -20.98 9.80
N GLU A 232 -9.63 -21.08 8.52
CA GLU A 232 -9.75 -22.32 7.74
C GLU A 232 -8.46 -22.56 6.97
N LEU A 233 -8.06 -23.84 6.79
CA LEU A 233 -6.97 -24.25 5.93
C LEU A 233 -7.55 -24.99 4.71
N ILE A 234 -7.30 -24.45 3.53
CA ILE A 234 -7.73 -25.02 2.25
C ILE A 234 -6.57 -25.81 1.67
N GLN A 235 -6.82 -27.06 1.29
CA GLN A 235 -5.94 -27.86 0.44
C GLN A 235 -6.51 -27.87 -0.97
N TYR A 236 -5.74 -27.44 -1.96
CA TYR A 236 -6.18 -27.43 -3.36
C TYR A 236 -6.01 -28.78 -4.03
N ALA A 237 -6.95 -29.11 -4.89
CA ALA A 237 -6.91 -30.35 -5.68
C ALA A 237 -5.78 -30.30 -6.70
N PRO A 238 -5.01 -31.38 -6.87
CA PRO A 238 -3.94 -31.42 -7.86
C PRO A 238 -4.51 -31.38 -9.28
N SER A 239 -3.87 -30.64 -10.17
CA SER A 239 -4.17 -30.64 -11.62
C SER A 239 -3.20 -31.48 -12.45
N THR A 240 -2.15 -32.03 -11.82
CA THR A 240 -1.10 -32.83 -12.47
C THR A 240 -1.07 -34.24 -11.91
N ALA A 241 -0.61 -35.21 -12.74
CA ALA A 241 -0.52 -36.62 -12.34
C ALA A 241 0.51 -36.88 -11.23
N GLU A 242 1.55 -36.05 -11.16
CA GLU A 242 2.58 -36.06 -10.13
C GLU A 242 2.77 -34.66 -9.58
N VAL A 243 3.10 -34.56 -8.29
CA VAL A 243 3.38 -33.30 -7.60
C VAL A 243 4.78 -33.34 -6.98
N HIS A 244 5.30 -32.19 -6.65
CA HIS A 244 6.54 -32.09 -5.89
C HIS A 244 6.38 -32.66 -4.47
N GLU A 245 7.48 -33.19 -3.92
CA GLU A 245 7.48 -33.80 -2.57
C GLU A 245 7.22 -32.78 -1.46
N ILE A 246 7.84 -31.60 -1.57
CA ILE A 246 7.72 -30.54 -0.57
C ILE A 246 6.50 -29.67 -0.88
N PRO A 247 5.48 -29.63 0.00
CA PRO A 247 4.26 -28.84 -0.21
C PRO A 247 4.50 -27.36 -0.04
N LEU A 248 3.55 -26.57 -0.51
CA LEU A 248 3.55 -25.11 -0.47
C LEU A 248 2.38 -24.60 0.37
N LEU A 249 2.68 -23.82 1.41
CA LEU A 249 1.69 -23.15 2.26
C LEU A 249 1.67 -21.65 1.96
N PHE A 250 0.51 -21.12 1.58
CA PHE A 250 0.25 -19.69 1.39
C PHE A 250 -0.26 -19.05 2.67
N SER A 251 0.42 -17.99 3.12
CA SER A 251 0.05 -17.13 4.24
C SER A 251 -0.39 -15.76 3.70
N PRO A 252 -1.69 -15.52 3.55
CA PRO A 252 -2.22 -14.25 3.04
C PRO A 252 -2.17 -13.16 4.10
N PRO A 253 -2.35 -11.88 3.73
CA PRO A 253 -2.63 -10.84 4.70
C PRO A 253 -4.00 -11.10 5.36
N TRP A 254 -4.11 -10.74 6.64
CA TRP A 254 -5.40 -10.76 7.37
C TRP A 254 -6.18 -9.44 7.25
N ILE A 255 -5.56 -8.42 6.67
CA ILE A 255 -6.17 -7.10 6.45
C ILE A 255 -7.19 -7.12 5.32
N ASN A 256 -7.14 -8.16 4.49
CA ASN A 256 -8.06 -8.39 3.40
C ASN A 256 -8.20 -9.90 3.16
N LYS A 257 -9.20 -10.31 2.39
CA LYS A 257 -9.47 -11.73 2.16
C LYS A 257 -8.41 -12.38 1.25
N TYR A 258 -8.10 -13.64 1.51
CA TYR A 258 -7.00 -14.40 0.89
C TYR A 258 -7.07 -14.47 -0.64
N TYR A 259 -8.27 -14.39 -1.20
CA TYR A 259 -8.51 -14.75 -2.60
C TYR A 259 -7.96 -13.73 -3.63
N VAL A 260 -7.25 -12.71 -3.21
CA VAL A 260 -6.39 -11.95 -4.14
C VAL A 260 -5.36 -12.86 -4.81
N MET A 261 -4.92 -13.93 -4.13
CA MET A 261 -4.00 -14.92 -4.69
C MET A 261 -4.72 -16.03 -5.47
N ASP A 262 -6.05 -16.10 -5.38
CA ASP A 262 -6.95 -16.96 -6.14
C ASP A 262 -8.08 -16.13 -6.77
N LEU A 263 -7.72 -15.05 -7.48
CA LEU A 263 -8.63 -13.96 -7.81
C LEU A 263 -9.70 -14.39 -8.81
N ALA A 264 -9.29 -14.91 -9.96
CA ALA A 264 -10.19 -15.33 -11.04
C ALA A 264 -9.45 -16.31 -11.98
N PRO A 265 -10.15 -17.05 -12.84
CA PRO A 265 -9.52 -17.91 -13.85
C PRO A 265 -8.47 -17.15 -14.68
N GLY A 266 -7.26 -17.71 -14.77
CA GLY A 266 -6.12 -17.09 -15.45
C GLY A 266 -5.44 -15.95 -14.66
N ARG A 267 -5.95 -15.62 -13.48
CA ARG A 267 -5.41 -14.58 -12.57
C ARG A 267 -5.27 -15.10 -11.14
N SER A 268 -5.00 -16.39 -10.99
CA SER A 268 -4.79 -17.09 -9.73
C SER A 268 -3.36 -17.58 -9.63
N LEU A 269 -2.59 -17.04 -8.67
CA LEU A 269 -1.25 -17.55 -8.37
C LEU A 269 -1.31 -18.94 -7.74
N VAL A 270 -2.39 -19.25 -7.03
CA VAL A 270 -2.65 -20.57 -6.46
C VAL A 270 -2.84 -21.59 -7.58
N GLN A 271 -3.71 -21.31 -8.55
CA GLN A 271 -3.91 -22.18 -9.72
C GLN A 271 -2.60 -22.35 -10.49
N TRP A 272 -1.83 -21.27 -10.67
CA TRP A 272 -0.51 -21.33 -11.29
C TRP A 272 0.42 -22.32 -10.57
N ALA A 273 0.49 -22.27 -9.22
CA ALA A 273 1.30 -23.19 -8.44
C ALA A 273 0.83 -24.65 -8.58
N VAL A 274 -0.48 -24.89 -8.51
CA VAL A 274 -1.08 -26.23 -8.69
C VAL A 274 -0.79 -26.78 -10.09
N ASP A 275 -0.90 -25.96 -11.13
CA ASP A 275 -0.62 -26.34 -12.52
C ASP A 275 0.88 -26.61 -12.77
N HIS A 276 1.77 -26.09 -11.92
CA HIS A 276 3.20 -26.41 -11.93
C HIS A 276 3.57 -27.58 -11.00
N GLY A 277 2.56 -28.31 -10.51
CA GLY A 277 2.74 -29.55 -9.75
C GLY A 277 3.07 -29.35 -8.27
N HIS A 278 2.67 -28.23 -7.67
CA HIS A 278 2.79 -28.05 -6.22
C HIS A 278 1.52 -28.53 -5.50
N THR A 279 1.71 -29.26 -4.40
CA THR A 279 0.62 -29.48 -3.42
C THR A 279 0.47 -28.20 -2.62
N ALA A 280 -0.59 -27.44 -2.90
CA ALA A 280 -0.80 -26.09 -2.36
C ALA A 280 -1.85 -26.07 -1.25
N PHE A 281 -1.55 -25.33 -0.19
CA PHE A 281 -2.45 -25.03 0.92
C PHE A 281 -2.58 -23.53 1.10
N MET A 282 -3.75 -23.06 1.56
CA MET A 282 -4.04 -21.63 1.79
C MET A 282 -4.70 -21.42 3.13
N ILE A 283 -4.15 -20.51 3.91
CA ILE A 283 -4.82 -20.00 5.11
C ILE A 283 -5.94 -19.04 4.68
N SER A 284 -7.14 -19.22 5.21
CA SER A 284 -8.29 -18.32 5.04
C SER A 284 -8.72 -17.80 6.41
N TYR A 285 -8.35 -16.57 6.75
CA TYR A 285 -8.67 -15.99 8.05
C TYR A 285 -10.16 -15.66 8.17
N ARG A 286 -10.71 -15.87 9.38
CA ARG A 286 -12.04 -15.40 9.76
C ARG A 286 -12.08 -13.87 9.77
N ASN A 287 -13.22 -13.29 9.36
CA ASN A 287 -13.44 -11.86 9.50
C ASN A 287 -13.76 -11.54 10.98
N PRO A 288 -12.90 -10.79 11.70
CA PRO A 288 -13.04 -10.61 13.14
C PRO A 288 -14.35 -9.93 13.57
N ASP A 289 -14.92 -10.41 14.67
CA ASP A 289 -16.04 -9.79 15.35
C ASP A 289 -15.68 -9.43 16.81
N GLN A 290 -16.67 -8.98 17.59
CA GLN A 290 -16.45 -8.55 18.97
C GLN A 290 -15.92 -9.67 19.88
N ARG A 291 -16.18 -10.93 19.58
CA ARG A 291 -15.69 -12.10 20.35
C ARG A 291 -14.17 -12.25 20.24
N MET A 292 -13.60 -11.81 19.11
CA MET A 292 -12.17 -11.87 18.81
C MET A 292 -11.38 -10.68 19.36
N ARG A 293 -11.97 -9.80 20.18
CA ARG A 293 -11.32 -8.58 20.68
C ARG A 293 -9.98 -8.79 21.39
N HIS A 294 -9.79 -9.94 22.01
CA HIS A 294 -8.61 -10.32 22.77
C HIS A 294 -7.62 -11.18 21.96
N VAL A 295 -7.92 -11.43 20.69
CA VAL A 295 -7.01 -12.14 19.80
C VAL A 295 -5.78 -11.27 19.57
N LYS A 296 -4.59 -11.84 19.83
CA LYS A 296 -3.29 -11.21 19.78
C LYS A 296 -2.51 -11.62 18.53
N MET A 297 -1.36 -11.00 18.34
CA MET A 297 -0.42 -11.42 17.30
C MET A 297 0.15 -12.82 17.60
N ASP A 298 0.29 -13.18 18.87
CA ASP A 298 0.66 -14.55 19.30
C ASP A 298 -0.33 -15.59 18.76
N ASP A 299 -1.63 -15.30 18.82
CA ASP A 299 -2.67 -16.20 18.32
C ASP A 299 -2.60 -16.31 16.79
N TYR A 300 -2.34 -15.20 16.08
CA TYR A 300 -2.14 -15.22 14.64
C TYR A 300 -0.91 -16.06 14.25
N LEU A 301 0.17 -16.03 15.03
CA LEU A 301 1.34 -16.86 14.82
C LEU A 301 1.02 -18.35 15.07
N ILE A 302 0.51 -18.68 16.27
CA ILE A 302 0.37 -20.06 16.73
C ILE A 302 -0.82 -20.75 16.08
N SER A 303 -2.00 -20.11 16.07
CA SER A 303 -3.22 -20.69 15.49
C SER A 303 -3.35 -20.46 13.98
N GLY A 304 -2.46 -19.68 13.38
CA GLY A 304 -2.32 -19.46 11.94
C GLY A 304 -1.25 -20.38 11.33
N PRO A 305 -0.10 -19.83 10.90
CA PRO A 305 0.91 -20.59 10.16
C PRO A 305 1.49 -21.77 10.96
N VAL A 306 1.71 -21.68 12.26
CA VAL A 306 2.26 -22.81 13.05
C VAL A 306 1.29 -23.99 13.06
N ALA A 307 0.00 -23.76 13.33
CA ALA A 307 -1.02 -24.79 13.27
C ALA A 307 -1.19 -25.33 11.83
N ALA A 308 -1.12 -24.47 10.82
CA ALA A 308 -1.20 -24.91 9.42
C ALA A 308 -0.03 -25.81 9.03
N LEU A 309 1.19 -25.54 9.50
CA LEU A 309 2.37 -26.39 9.25
C LEU A 309 2.19 -27.79 9.81
N GLU A 310 1.63 -27.96 11.02
CA GLU A 310 1.32 -29.27 11.58
C GLU A 310 0.34 -30.04 10.71
N VAL A 311 -0.75 -29.39 10.27
CA VAL A 311 -1.76 -30.03 9.41
C VAL A 311 -1.20 -30.41 8.06
N VAL A 312 -0.41 -29.52 7.43
CA VAL A 312 0.24 -29.79 6.14
C VAL A 312 1.20 -30.97 6.24
N GLY A 313 2.02 -31.03 7.31
CA GLY A 313 2.93 -32.14 7.57
C GLY A 313 2.20 -33.46 7.74
N ASP A 314 1.11 -33.49 8.50
CA ASP A 314 0.29 -34.72 8.69
C ASP A 314 -0.33 -35.21 7.37
N ILE A 315 -0.94 -34.32 6.60
CA ILE A 315 -1.62 -34.67 5.32
C ILE A 315 -0.62 -35.15 4.27
N THR A 316 0.54 -34.51 4.19
CA THR A 316 1.51 -34.77 3.13
C THR A 316 2.58 -35.78 3.52
N GLY A 317 2.81 -35.97 4.82
CA GLY A 317 3.95 -36.75 5.34
C GLY A 317 5.29 -36.07 5.06
N ALA A 318 5.32 -34.77 4.78
CA ALA A 318 6.53 -34.04 4.48
C ALA A 318 7.12 -33.44 5.76
N ASP A 319 8.43 -33.63 5.98
CA ASP A 319 9.17 -33.05 7.11
C ASP A 319 9.47 -31.56 6.88
N LYS A 320 9.51 -31.11 5.63
CA LYS A 320 9.82 -29.74 5.22
C LYS A 320 8.68 -29.17 4.36
N ILE A 321 8.42 -27.88 4.51
CA ILE A 321 7.34 -27.15 3.83
C ILE A 321 7.92 -25.85 3.26
N ASN A 322 7.51 -25.47 2.06
CA ASN A 322 7.79 -24.16 1.48
C ASN A 322 6.69 -23.18 1.91
N LEU A 323 7.07 -21.99 2.40
CA LEU A 323 6.12 -20.93 2.75
C LEU A 323 6.05 -19.86 1.67
N LEU A 324 4.87 -19.26 1.50
CA LEU A 324 4.70 -18.04 0.71
C LEU A 324 3.82 -17.06 1.47
N GLY A 325 4.38 -15.89 1.81
CA GLY A 325 3.67 -14.82 2.52
C GLY A 325 3.45 -13.59 1.65
N LEU A 326 2.24 -13.06 1.65
CA LEU A 326 1.86 -11.83 0.95
C LEU A 326 1.66 -10.67 1.93
N CYS A 327 2.35 -9.54 1.72
CA CYS A 327 2.17 -8.31 2.50
C CYS A 327 2.31 -8.60 4.01
N LEU A 328 1.27 -8.38 4.83
CA LEU A 328 1.26 -8.72 6.26
C LEU A 328 1.44 -10.23 6.52
N GLY A 329 0.92 -11.08 5.64
CA GLY A 329 1.19 -12.52 5.68
C GLY A 329 2.67 -12.83 5.53
N GLY A 330 3.41 -12.03 4.73
CA GLY A 330 4.86 -12.10 4.63
C GLY A 330 5.57 -11.65 5.92
N THR A 331 5.12 -10.56 6.53
CA THR A 331 5.65 -10.12 7.84
C THR A 331 5.47 -11.24 8.89
N LEU A 332 4.28 -11.86 8.93
CA LEU A 332 4.01 -12.99 9.82
C LEU A 332 4.83 -14.23 9.44
N THR A 333 5.04 -14.49 8.15
CA THR A 333 5.91 -15.58 7.67
C THR A 333 7.35 -15.39 8.18
N MET A 334 7.91 -14.18 8.10
CA MET A 334 9.24 -13.88 8.64
C MET A 334 9.29 -14.09 10.17
N ALA A 335 8.27 -13.62 10.88
CA ALA A 335 8.14 -13.86 12.32
C ALA A 335 8.01 -15.37 12.64
N THR A 336 7.30 -16.12 11.79
CA THR A 336 7.16 -17.59 11.91
C THR A 336 8.51 -18.28 11.76
N LEU A 337 9.32 -17.92 10.76
CA LEU A 337 10.68 -18.47 10.57
C LEU A 337 11.55 -18.27 11.81
N ALA A 338 11.60 -17.02 12.31
CA ALA A 338 12.38 -16.69 13.50
C ALA A 338 11.84 -17.36 14.78
N TYR A 339 10.53 -17.54 14.90
CA TYR A 339 9.92 -18.27 16.00
C TYR A 339 10.26 -19.75 15.97
N LEU A 340 10.17 -20.40 14.80
CA LEU A 340 10.49 -21.82 14.64
C LEU A 340 11.95 -22.10 14.96
N ASP A 341 12.88 -21.22 14.53
CA ASP A 341 14.29 -21.29 14.94
C ASP A 341 14.43 -21.20 16.47
N ALA A 342 13.76 -20.23 17.10
CA ALA A 342 13.84 -20.02 18.55
C ALA A 342 13.33 -21.22 19.38
N VAL A 343 12.39 -22.00 18.85
CA VAL A 343 11.89 -23.23 19.50
C VAL A 343 12.53 -24.51 18.99
N GLY A 344 13.52 -24.40 18.08
CA GLY A 344 14.28 -25.54 17.55
C GLY A 344 13.47 -26.43 16.58
N MET A 345 12.52 -25.87 15.84
CA MET A 345 11.69 -26.58 14.84
C MET A 345 12.18 -26.31 13.41
N GLU A 346 12.76 -27.29 12.78
CA GLU A 346 13.31 -27.19 11.42
C GLU A 346 12.32 -27.66 10.34
N SER A 347 11.11 -27.14 10.31
CA SER A 347 10.05 -27.59 9.37
C SER A 347 10.00 -26.79 8.06
N ILE A 348 10.78 -25.72 7.91
CA ILE A 348 10.74 -24.90 6.71
C ILE A 348 11.93 -25.20 5.79
N ASN A 349 11.64 -25.36 4.50
CA ASN A 349 12.63 -25.54 3.45
C ASN A 349 13.04 -24.22 2.80
N SER A 350 12.07 -23.43 2.37
CA SER A 350 12.30 -22.10 1.79
C SER A 350 11.11 -21.19 2.03
N ALA A 351 11.29 -19.88 1.85
CA ALA A 351 10.18 -18.93 1.98
C ALA A 351 10.18 -17.88 0.87
N THR A 352 8.96 -17.50 0.45
CA THR A 352 8.68 -16.45 -0.55
C THR A 352 7.94 -15.31 0.12
N PHE A 353 8.37 -14.09 -0.15
CA PHE A 353 7.79 -12.84 0.36
C PHE A 353 7.34 -11.96 -0.78
N LEU A 354 6.04 -11.69 -0.86
CA LEU A 354 5.44 -10.88 -1.91
C LEU A 354 5.04 -9.52 -1.35
N ASN A 355 5.63 -8.43 -1.84
CA ASN A 355 5.37 -7.05 -1.43
C ASN A 355 5.27 -6.90 0.11
N THR A 356 6.30 -7.38 0.80
CA THR A 356 6.34 -7.53 2.25
C THR A 356 7.27 -6.52 2.89
N LEU A 357 6.84 -5.89 4.00
CA LEU A 357 7.70 -5.14 4.90
C LEU A 357 8.14 -6.05 6.06
N VAL A 358 9.44 -6.10 6.28
CA VAL A 358 10.08 -6.68 7.47
C VAL A 358 10.76 -5.56 8.26
N ASP A 359 11.32 -4.58 7.56
CA ASP A 359 11.83 -3.33 8.11
C ASP A 359 10.83 -2.21 7.84
N PHE A 360 10.32 -1.60 8.92
CA PHE A 360 9.33 -0.52 8.91
C PHE A 360 9.96 0.86 9.19
N SER A 361 11.28 1.01 9.05
CA SER A 361 11.96 2.31 9.23
C SER A 361 11.47 3.37 8.26
N GLU A 362 11.14 2.98 7.03
CA GLU A 362 10.57 3.84 6.00
C GLU A 362 9.29 3.22 5.41
N PRO A 363 8.17 3.20 6.17
CA PRO A 363 6.97 2.46 5.79
C PRO A 363 6.13 3.16 4.70
N GLY A 364 6.69 4.16 4.02
CA GLY A 364 6.02 4.91 2.97
C GLY A 364 4.84 5.73 3.51
N LEU A 365 3.81 5.88 2.67
CA LEU A 365 2.64 6.72 2.99
C LEU A 365 1.82 6.18 4.18
N LEU A 366 1.87 4.89 4.48
CA LEU A 366 1.20 4.34 5.67
C LEU A 366 1.73 4.92 6.98
N GLY A 367 2.99 5.35 7.02
CA GLY A 367 3.59 6.06 8.16
C GLY A 367 2.84 7.34 8.59
N VAL A 368 2.08 7.95 7.68
CA VAL A 368 1.24 9.12 7.98
C VAL A 368 0.13 8.79 8.99
N PHE A 369 -0.34 7.53 9.01
CA PHE A 369 -1.45 7.05 9.83
C PHE A 369 -1.00 6.36 11.14
N THR A 370 0.29 6.33 11.45
CA THR A 370 0.84 5.47 12.51
C THR A 370 1.60 6.21 13.60
N ASP A 371 1.26 7.48 13.87
CA ASP A 371 1.81 8.17 15.03
C ASP A 371 1.07 7.82 16.33
N GLU A 372 1.71 8.10 17.47
CA GLU A 372 1.21 7.81 18.82
C GLU A 372 -0.19 8.39 19.08
N ALA A 373 -0.47 9.61 18.59
CA ALA A 373 -1.77 10.26 18.80
C ALA A 373 -2.90 9.53 18.05
N ILE A 374 -2.62 9.09 16.82
CA ILE A 374 -3.56 8.34 15.99
C ILE A 374 -3.78 6.96 16.61
N ILE A 375 -2.70 6.23 16.95
CA ILE A 375 -2.78 4.89 17.53
C ILE A 375 -3.58 4.92 18.84
N SER A 376 -3.26 5.85 19.76
CA SER A 376 -4.01 6.00 21.02
C SER A 376 -5.50 6.33 20.81
N ARG A 377 -5.86 6.99 19.72
CA ARG A 377 -7.26 7.23 19.35
C ARG A 377 -7.93 5.98 18.82
N LEU A 378 -7.26 5.25 17.93
CA LEU A 378 -7.74 3.97 17.40
C LEU A 378 -7.95 2.96 18.52
N GLU A 379 -7.03 2.86 19.48
CA GLU A 379 -7.15 2.01 20.67
C GLU A 379 -8.42 2.34 21.48
N ARG A 380 -8.69 3.61 21.74
CA ARG A 380 -9.91 4.02 22.44
C ARG A 380 -11.18 3.63 21.68
N THR A 381 -11.16 3.71 20.35
CA THR A 381 -12.28 3.29 19.52
C THR A 381 -12.44 1.77 19.56
N MET A 382 -11.37 1.03 19.32
CA MET A 382 -11.37 -0.44 19.31
C MET A 382 -11.68 -1.06 20.68
N LYS A 383 -11.33 -0.40 21.80
CA LYS A 383 -11.77 -0.83 23.14
C LYS A 383 -13.28 -0.90 23.27
N ARG A 384 -14.04 -0.08 22.55
CA ARG A 384 -15.50 -0.07 22.59
C ARG A 384 -16.10 -1.12 21.65
N THR A 385 -15.61 -1.17 20.40
CA THR A 385 -16.12 -2.05 19.34
C THR A 385 -15.59 -3.48 19.42
N GLY A 386 -14.38 -3.67 19.97
CA GLY A 386 -13.64 -4.93 19.98
C GLY A 386 -12.79 -5.14 18.72
N PHE A 387 -12.95 -4.30 17.72
CA PHE A 387 -12.21 -4.37 16.44
C PHE A 387 -12.14 -3.00 15.75
N LEU A 388 -11.24 -2.86 14.80
CA LEU A 388 -11.25 -1.77 13.83
C LEU A 388 -12.27 -2.09 12.73
N PRO A 389 -13.27 -1.21 12.48
CA PRO A 389 -14.23 -1.38 11.38
C PRO A 389 -13.55 -1.45 10.02
N LYS A 390 -14.08 -2.31 9.13
CA LYS A 390 -13.57 -2.44 7.75
C LYS A 390 -13.67 -1.14 6.96
N GLU A 391 -14.68 -0.33 7.22
CA GLU A 391 -14.91 0.97 6.57
C GLU A 391 -13.79 1.98 6.88
N ASP A 392 -13.24 1.97 8.10
CA ASP A 392 -12.14 2.85 8.49
C ASP A 392 -10.84 2.45 7.80
N MET A 393 -10.60 1.13 7.67
CA MET A 393 -9.47 0.59 6.93
C MET A 393 -9.57 0.94 5.43
N GLN A 394 -10.73 0.72 4.83
CA GLN A 394 -10.97 1.04 3.41
C GLN A 394 -10.80 2.53 3.12
N ARG A 395 -11.29 3.42 4.01
CA ARG A 395 -11.08 4.88 3.88
C ARG A 395 -9.61 5.23 3.90
N SER A 396 -8.82 4.63 4.80
CA SER A 396 -7.37 4.86 4.87
C SER A 396 -6.69 4.47 3.56
N PHE A 397 -7.00 3.31 2.99
CA PHE A 397 -6.45 2.89 1.70
C PHE A 397 -6.91 3.78 0.53
N ASN A 398 -8.16 4.22 0.50
CA ASN A 398 -8.66 5.12 -0.53
C ASN A 398 -7.93 6.47 -0.50
N LEU A 399 -7.60 6.98 0.70
CA LEU A 399 -6.85 8.22 0.85
C LEU A 399 -5.40 8.12 0.36
N LEU A 400 -4.79 6.94 0.36
CA LEU A 400 -3.43 6.76 -0.18
C LEU A 400 -3.37 6.94 -1.71
N ARG A 401 -4.48 6.77 -2.42
CA ARG A 401 -4.58 6.89 -3.88
C ARG A 401 -5.87 7.58 -4.31
N THR A 402 -6.09 8.79 -3.83
CA THR A 402 -7.32 9.56 -4.05
C THR A 402 -7.71 9.71 -5.50
N ASN A 403 -6.74 9.95 -6.40
CA ASN A 403 -7.00 10.10 -7.84
C ASN A 403 -7.53 8.81 -8.48
N ASP A 404 -7.02 7.65 -8.08
CA ASP A 404 -7.44 6.36 -8.65
C ASP A 404 -8.69 5.80 -7.95
N LEU A 405 -8.84 6.01 -6.63
CA LEU A 405 -9.86 5.34 -5.82
C LEU A 405 -11.02 6.26 -5.39
N ILE A 406 -10.89 7.57 -5.54
CA ILE A 406 -11.96 8.53 -5.23
C ILE A 406 -12.29 9.37 -6.46
N TRP A 407 -11.36 10.23 -6.91
CA TRP A 407 -11.66 11.25 -7.93
C TRP A 407 -11.96 10.66 -9.29
N ASN A 408 -11.35 9.54 -9.67
CA ASN A 408 -11.70 8.83 -10.89
C ASN A 408 -13.18 8.42 -10.91
N TYR A 409 -13.74 7.97 -9.77
CA TYR A 409 -15.14 7.57 -9.65
C TYR A 409 -16.07 8.78 -9.49
N VAL A 410 -15.63 9.85 -8.84
CA VAL A 410 -16.35 11.13 -8.87
C VAL A 410 -16.56 11.59 -10.31
N VAL A 411 -15.51 11.59 -11.12
CA VAL A 411 -15.59 12.02 -12.52
C VAL A 411 -16.45 11.06 -13.34
N SER A 412 -16.18 9.76 -13.31
CA SER A 412 -16.90 8.80 -14.15
C SER A 412 -18.37 8.63 -13.73
N SER A 413 -18.65 8.47 -12.43
CA SER A 413 -20.00 8.21 -11.94
C SER A 413 -20.81 9.50 -11.74
N TRP A 414 -20.26 10.49 -10.98
CA TRP A 414 -21.07 11.67 -10.62
C TRP A 414 -21.10 12.76 -11.70
N LEU A 415 -20.02 12.90 -12.51
CA LEU A 415 -19.99 13.91 -13.57
C LEU A 415 -20.36 13.34 -14.94
N MET A 416 -19.98 12.10 -15.25
CA MET A 416 -20.28 11.47 -16.55
C MET A 416 -21.50 10.54 -16.53
N GLY A 417 -22.05 10.21 -15.34
CA GLY A 417 -23.21 9.34 -15.20
C GLY A 417 -22.97 7.89 -15.60
N GLU A 418 -21.73 7.41 -15.48
CA GLU A 418 -21.34 6.04 -15.79
C GLU A 418 -21.55 5.11 -14.59
N GLU A 419 -21.82 3.84 -14.86
CA GLU A 419 -21.78 2.81 -13.83
C GLU A 419 -20.32 2.37 -13.60
N PRO A 420 -19.94 2.02 -12.36
CA PRO A 420 -18.61 1.47 -12.08
C PRO A 420 -18.35 0.21 -12.92
N PRO A 421 -17.12 0.01 -13.40
CA PRO A 421 -16.80 -1.20 -14.15
C PRO A 421 -16.90 -2.44 -13.27
N ALA A 422 -17.30 -3.57 -13.86
CA ALA A 422 -17.17 -4.88 -13.26
C ALA A 422 -15.68 -5.31 -13.36
N PHE A 423 -14.91 -5.08 -12.30
CA PHE A 423 -13.50 -5.39 -12.23
C PHE A 423 -13.21 -6.21 -10.97
N ASP A 424 -12.72 -7.43 -11.16
CA ASP A 424 -12.53 -8.43 -10.10
C ASP A 424 -11.63 -7.94 -8.95
N LEU A 425 -10.51 -7.28 -9.26
CA LEU A 425 -9.58 -6.76 -8.27
C LEU A 425 -10.22 -5.66 -7.39
N LEU A 426 -11.09 -4.83 -7.97
CA LEU A 426 -11.84 -3.83 -7.20
C LEU A 426 -12.93 -4.49 -6.36
N SER A 427 -13.56 -5.55 -6.85
CA SER A 427 -14.52 -6.35 -6.07
C SER A 427 -13.85 -6.94 -4.85
N TRP A 428 -12.65 -7.52 -5.00
CA TRP A 428 -11.83 -7.98 -3.88
C TRP A 428 -11.44 -6.84 -2.93
N ASN A 429 -10.98 -5.71 -3.45
CA ASN A 429 -10.54 -4.57 -2.63
C ASN A 429 -11.68 -3.99 -1.77
N ASN A 430 -12.92 -4.07 -2.25
CA ASN A 430 -14.10 -3.64 -1.49
C ASN A 430 -14.62 -4.70 -0.50
N ASP A 431 -14.13 -5.94 -0.59
CA ASP A 431 -14.46 -7.02 0.35
C ASP A 431 -13.47 -7.05 1.53
N SER A 432 -13.35 -5.92 2.21
CA SER A 432 -12.41 -5.69 3.31
C SER A 432 -12.79 -6.43 4.58
N THR A 433 -11.81 -6.67 5.45
CA THR A 433 -11.98 -7.31 6.76
C THR A 433 -11.84 -6.32 7.92
N ARG A 434 -12.29 -6.73 9.09
CA ARG A 434 -12.05 -6.04 10.36
C ARG A 434 -10.72 -6.47 10.95
N MET A 435 -10.23 -5.74 11.96
CA MET A 435 -8.99 -6.07 12.69
C MET A 435 -9.28 -6.23 14.17
N PRO A 436 -8.91 -7.35 14.85
CA PRO A 436 -9.06 -7.48 16.28
C PRO A 436 -8.31 -6.39 17.03
N ALA A 437 -8.91 -5.87 18.11
CA ALA A 437 -8.39 -4.70 18.80
C ALA A 437 -6.96 -4.89 19.33
N GLU A 438 -6.68 -6.00 20.02
CA GLU A 438 -5.36 -6.23 20.62
C GLU A 438 -4.28 -6.52 19.57
N MET A 439 -4.58 -7.39 18.60
CA MET A 439 -3.65 -7.70 17.51
C MET A 439 -3.29 -6.45 16.71
N HIS A 440 -4.29 -5.66 16.32
CA HIS A 440 -4.06 -4.48 15.49
C HIS A 440 -3.25 -3.39 16.22
N THR A 441 -3.53 -3.19 17.50
CA THR A 441 -2.73 -2.28 18.35
C THR A 441 -1.28 -2.73 18.42
N PHE A 442 -1.05 -4.03 18.69
CA PHE A 442 0.30 -4.59 18.73
C PHE A 442 1.02 -4.36 17.39
N TYR A 443 0.37 -4.69 16.27
CA TYR A 443 0.93 -4.53 14.94
C TYR A 443 1.36 -3.08 14.66
N LEU A 444 0.49 -2.11 14.93
CA LEU A 444 0.82 -0.70 14.69
C LEU A 444 1.99 -0.22 15.56
N ARG A 445 2.00 -0.57 16.85
CA ARG A 445 3.10 -0.17 17.74
C ARG A 445 4.40 -0.88 17.43
N SER A 446 4.37 -2.21 17.43
CA SER A 446 5.59 -3.02 17.31
C SER A 446 6.24 -2.94 15.93
N CYS A 447 5.45 -2.79 14.85
CA CYS A 447 6.00 -2.67 13.51
C CYS A 447 6.24 -1.20 13.13
N TYR A 448 5.21 -0.35 13.08
CA TYR A 448 5.35 1.01 12.53
C TYR A 448 6.02 2.00 13.46
N VAL A 449 5.77 1.94 14.79
CA VAL A 449 6.35 2.91 15.72
C VAL A 449 7.74 2.45 16.16
N GLU A 450 7.87 1.19 16.56
CA GLU A 450 9.06 0.68 17.22
C GLU A 450 9.97 -0.15 16.32
N ASN A 451 9.48 -0.59 15.17
CA ASN A 451 10.21 -1.44 14.21
C ASN A 451 10.89 -2.65 14.89
N GLN A 452 10.16 -3.28 15.82
CA GLN A 452 10.72 -4.28 16.73
C GLN A 452 11.28 -5.51 16.00
N LEU A 453 10.62 -5.95 14.91
CA LEU A 453 11.03 -7.14 14.16
C LEU A 453 12.42 -6.94 13.54
N ALA A 454 12.63 -5.87 12.79
CA ALA A 454 13.93 -5.56 12.18
C ALA A 454 15.03 -5.29 13.22
N ARG A 455 14.65 -4.75 14.38
CA ARG A 455 15.58 -4.49 15.49
C ARG A 455 15.91 -5.72 16.34
N GLY A 456 15.30 -6.88 16.07
CA GLY A 456 15.51 -8.11 16.83
C GLY A 456 15.07 -8.03 18.30
N VAL A 457 14.06 -7.21 18.60
CA VAL A 457 13.50 -7.05 19.96
C VAL A 457 12.03 -7.44 20.06
N MET A 458 11.43 -7.92 18.96
CA MET A 458 10.06 -8.42 18.98
C MET A 458 9.98 -9.73 19.74
N GLU A 459 8.98 -9.85 20.61
CA GLU A 459 8.65 -11.09 21.30
C GLU A 459 7.25 -11.56 20.89
N LEU A 460 7.14 -12.82 20.46
CA LEU A 460 5.88 -13.49 20.15
C LEU A 460 5.84 -14.88 20.78
N ALA A 461 4.71 -15.23 21.36
CA ALA A 461 4.48 -16.51 22.03
C ALA A 461 5.61 -16.89 23.03
N GLY A 462 6.10 -15.88 23.75
CA GLY A 462 7.16 -16.03 24.75
C GLY A 462 8.58 -16.23 24.17
N GLN A 463 8.76 -16.06 22.87
CA GLN A 463 10.07 -16.17 22.22
C GLN A 463 10.51 -14.82 21.64
N LYS A 464 11.78 -14.47 21.85
CA LYS A 464 12.42 -13.33 21.21
C LYS A 464 12.82 -13.72 19.78
N LEU A 465 12.38 -12.96 18.80
CA LEU A 465 12.62 -13.22 17.39
C LEU A 465 13.96 -12.63 16.93
N ASP A 466 14.80 -13.46 16.33
CA ASP A 466 16.11 -13.06 15.80
C ASP A 466 16.19 -13.40 14.31
N LEU A 467 16.06 -12.38 13.46
CA LEU A 467 16.09 -12.58 12.00
C LEU A 467 17.46 -13.01 11.48
N ALA A 468 18.54 -12.70 12.19
CA ALA A 468 19.89 -13.12 11.79
C ALA A 468 20.10 -14.64 11.89
N LYS A 469 19.17 -15.36 12.49
CA LYS A 469 19.17 -16.83 12.56
C LYS A 469 18.33 -17.49 11.48
N VAL A 470 17.56 -16.73 10.71
CA VAL A 470 16.79 -17.24 9.57
C VAL A 470 17.76 -17.52 8.43
N ASP A 471 18.03 -18.79 8.18
CA ASP A 471 19.08 -19.29 7.25
C ASP A 471 18.51 -19.99 6.00
N GLN A 472 17.19 -20.08 5.87
CA GLN A 472 16.51 -20.66 4.71
C GLN A 472 16.79 -19.87 3.43
N ASP A 473 16.63 -20.50 2.28
CA ASP A 473 16.60 -19.82 0.98
C ASP A 473 15.34 -18.97 0.85
N LEU A 474 15.50 -17.69 0.53
CA LEU A 474 14.43 -16.71 0.50
C LEU A 474 14.25 -16.09 -0.89
N TYR A 475 13.00 -15.94 -1.32
CA TYR A 475 12.61 -15.20 -2.51
C TYR A 475 11.80 -13.97 -2.12
N PHE A 476 12.30 -12.79 -2.42
CA PHE A 476 11.59 -11.52 -2.19
C PHE A 476 11.14 -10.92 -3.51
N LEU A 477 9.83 -10.77 -3.67
CA LEU A 477 9.24 -9.96 -4.74
C LEU A 477 8.81 -8.62 -4.18
N SER A 478 9.18 -7.56 -4.87
CA SER A 478 8.63 -6.21 -4.67
C SER A 478 8.10 -5.64 -5.97
N ALA A 479 7.24 -4.62 -5.87
CA ALA A 479 6.72 -3.90 -7.02
C ALA A 479 7.27 -2.46 -7.08
N GLU A 480 7.70 -2.02 -8.26
CA GLU A 480 8.39 -0.74 -8.45
C GLU A 480 7.55 0.48 -8.04
N GLN A 481 6.23 0.39 -8.24
CA GLN A 481 5.27 1.45 -7.92
C GLN A 481 4.45 1.14 -6.67
N ASP A 482 4.99 0.32 -5.77
CA ASP A 482 4.32 -0.02 -4.52
C ASP A 482 4.37 1.16 -3.55
N HIS A 483 3.20 1.69 -3.21
CA HIS A 483 3.01 2.81 -2.28
C HIS A 483 2.66 2.34 -0.85
N ILE A 484 2.40 1.04 -0.66
CA ILE A 484 2.04 0.41 0.63
C ILE A 484 3.28 -0.23 1.26
N ALA A 485 4.01 -1.03 0.47
CA ALA A 485 5.28 -1.64 0.86
C ALA A 485 6.39 -1.18 -0.10
N PRO A 486 6.98 0.01 0.09
CA PRO A 486 8.00 0.54 -0.81
C PRO A 486 9.13 -0.46 -1.01
N TRP A 487 9.50 -0.72 -2.26
CA TRP A 487 10.45 -1.77 -2.59
C TRP A 487 11.83 -1.58 -1.93
N ARG A 488 12.23 -0.32 -1.64
CA ARG A 488 13.48 -0.01 -0.93
C ARG A 488 13.44 -0.50 0.53
N SER A 489 12.30 -0.36 1.18
CA SER A 489 12.08 -0.85 2.55
C SER A 489 11.96 -2.36 2.59
N SER A 490 11.27 -2.96 1.60
CA SER A 490 11.26 -4.42 1.42
C SER A 490 12.66 -4.96 1.17
N TYR A 491 13.46 -4.26 0.36
CA TYR A 491 14.87 -4.60 0.11
C TYR A 491 15.74 -4.53 1.38
N ALA A 492 15.55 -3.49 2.21
CA ALA A 492 16.24 -3.38 3.50
C ALA A 492 15.91 -4.58 4.41
N GLY A 493 14.62 -4.95 4.48
CA GLY A 493 14.16 -6.13 5.23
C GLY A 493 14.71 -7.45 4.68
N ALA A 494 14.87 -7.58 3.37
CA ALA A 494 15.41 -8.77 2.71
C ALA A 494 16.89 -9.03 3.04
N ARG A 495 17.60 -8.05 3.57
CA ARG A 495 19.02 -8.15 3.96
C ARG A 495 19.24 -8.52 5.43
N LEU A 496 18.18 -8.64 6.24
CA LEU A 496 18.28 -8.97 7.66
C LEU A 496 18.50 -10.45 7.93
N PRO A 497 17.88 -11.41 7.19
CA PRO A 497 18.14 -12.84 7.35
C PRO A 497 19.56 -13.24 6.95
N ALA A 498 20.05 -14.36 7.52
CA ALA A 498 21.35 -14.95 7.17
C ALA A 498 21.30 -15.79 5.88
N GLY A 499 20.11 -16.25 5.49
CA GLY A 499 19.92 -17.13 4.35
C GLY A 499 20.18 -16.48 3.00
N SER A 500 20.25 -17.30 1.95
CA SER A 500 20.41 -16.83 0.57
C SER A 500 19.15 -16.14 0.09
N VAL A 501 19.26 -14.93 -0.46
CA VAL A 501 18.13 -14.12 -0.90
C VAL A 501 18.16 -13.88 -2.40
N ARG A 502 17.07 -14.25 -3.10
CA ARG A 502 16.76 -13.80 -4.45
C ARG A 502 15.78 -12.64 -4.38
N PHE A 503 16.24 -11.43 -4.66
CA PHE A 503 15.39 -10.24 -4.69
C PHE A 503 14.96 -9.94 -6.14
N VAL A 504 13.65 -9.77 -6.35
CA VAL A 504 13.01 -9.55 -7.66
C VAL A 504 12.14 -8.30 -7.57
N LEU A 505 12.23 -7.43 -8.59
CA LEU A 505 11.45 -6.21 -8.68
C LEU A 505 10.55 -6.25 -9.91
N SER A 506 9.23 -6.44 -9.71
CA SER A 506 8.24 -6.39 -10.78
C SER A 506 7.83 -4.95 -11.10
N ASN A 507 7.26 -4.75 -12.28
CA ASN A 507 6.57 -3.51 -12.62
C ASN A 507 5.20 -3.44 -11.91
N SER A 508 4.53 -2.27 -11.95
CA SER A 508 3.22 -1.99 -11.37
C SER A 508 3.21 -1.72 -9.86
N GLY A 509 2.03 -1.70 -9.25
CA GLY A 509 1.81 -1.36 -7.84
C GLY A 509 1.58 -2.58 -6.96
N HIS A 510 1.20 -2.34 -5.70
CA HIS A 510 1.15 -3.34 -4.63
C HIS A 510 0.46 -4.65 -5.00
N ILE A 511 -0.76 -4.60 -5.50
CA ILE A 511 -1.53 -5.81 -5.87
C ILE A 511 -1.35 -6.16 -7.35
N ALA A 512 -1.36 -5.17 -8.24
CA ALA A 512 -1.20 -5.41 -9.67
C ALA A 512 0.20 -5.96 -10.03
N GLY A 513 1.21 -5.73 -9.18
CA GLY A 513 2.53 -6.35 -9.31
C GLY A 513 2.54 -7.83 -8.93
N ILE A 514 1.62 -8.26 -8.04
CA ILE A 514 1.49 -9.65 -7.59
C ILE A 514 0.58 -10.43 -8.54
N VAL A 515 -0.66 -9.97 -8.77
CA VAL A 515 -1.58 -10.54 -9.75
C VAL A 515 -1.12 -10.15 -11.15
N ASN A 516 -0.03 -10.77 -11.59
CA ASN A 516 0.71 -10.44 -12.81
C ASN A 516 0.90 -11.69 -13.68
N PRO A 517 -0.19 -12.31 -14.20
CA PRO A 517 -0.08 -13.45 -15.07
C PRO A 517 0.71 -13.10 -16.34
N PRO A 518 1.18 -14.10 -17.11
CA PRO A 518 1.91 -13.87 -18.36
C PRO A 518 1.19 -12.89 -19.27
N SER A 519 1.87 -11.82 -19.64
CA SER A 519 1.36 -10.79 -20.55
C SER A 519 2.50 -10.05 -21.26
N PRO A 520 2.27 -9.47 -22.44
CA PRO A 520 3.29 -8.67 -23.14
C PRO A 520 3.76 -7.42 -22.39
N LYS A 521 3.04 -7.01 -21.33
CA LYS A 521 3.37 -5.85 -20.49
C LYS A 521 4.12 -6.22 -19.23
N SER A 522 4.22 -7.52 -18.92
CA SER A 522 4.90 -8.01 -17.73
C SER A 522 6.40 -7.88 -17.90
N LEU A 523 7.06 -7.36 -16.88
CA LEU A 523 8.50 -7.33 -16.77
C LEU A 523 8.93 -7.42 -15.31
N TYR A 524 10.13 -7.94 -15.07
CA TYR A 524 10.78 -7.89 -13.77
C TYR A 524 12.28 -7.66 -13.93
N ARG A 525 12.92 -7.26 -12.82
CA ARG A 525 14.36 -7.09 -12.70
C ARG A 525 14.90 -7.99 -11.61
N VAL A 526 16.06 -8.56 -11.84
CA VAL A 526 16.74 -9.44 -10.88
C VAL A 526 18.25 -9.43 -11.14
N MET A 527 19.05 -9.59 -10.10
CA MET A 527 20.49 -9.87 -10.22
C MET A 527 20.73 -11.35 -10.47
N GLU A 528 21.91 -11.69 -11.01
CA GLU A 528 22.35 -13.07 -11.15
C GLU A 528 22.33 -13.80 -9.79
N SER A 529 21.97 -15.08 -9.82
CA SER A 529 21.86 -15.90 -8.62
C SER A 529 23.23 -16.11 -7.94
N GLY A 530 23.23 -16.16 -6.60
CA GLY A 530 24.42 -16.43 -5.80
C GLY A 530 25.29 -15.21 -5.49
N GLN A 531 24.90 -14.02 -5.95
CA GLN A 531 25.58 -12.78 -5.55
C GLN A 531 24.92 -12.19 -4.29
N PRO A 532 25.71 -11.69 -3.32
CA PRO A 532 25.15 -11.02 -2.15
C PRO A 532 24.44 -9.73 -2.57
N LEU A 533 23.35 -9.40 -1.88
CA LEU A 533 22.62 -8.15 -2.13
C LEU A 533 23.51 -6.94 -1.76
N PRO A 534 23.73 -5.97 -2.67
CA PRO A 534 24.42 -4.72 -2.37
C PRO A 534 23.83 -3.98 -1.17
N ALA A 535 24.63 -3.16 -0.50
CA ALA A 535 24.15 -2.37 0.64
C ALA A 535 23.14 -1.31 0.20
N ASP A 536 23.39 -0.64 -0.92
CA ASP A 536 22.51 0.38 -1.50
C ASP A 536 21.54 -0.29 -2.50
N PRO A 537 20.23 -0.12 -2.34
CA PRO A 537 19.25 -0.59 -3.33
C PRO A 537 19.42 0.05 -4.71
N ALA A 538 20.07 1.22 -4.84
CA ALA A 538 20.37 1.82 -6.13
C ALA A 538 21.46 1.05 -6.89
N ASP A 539 22.47 0.54 -6.20
CA ASP A 539 23.52 -0.32 -6.76
C ASP A 539 22.93 -1.65 -7.22
N TRP A 540 22.02 -2.23 -6.41
CA TRP A 540 21.27 -3.42 -6.80
C TRP A 540 20.49 -3.17 -8.09
N LEU A 541 19.75 -2.05 -8.19
CA LEU A 541 18.94 -1.72 -9.36
C LEU A 541 19.81 -1.50 -10.61
N ALA A 542 20.99 -0.92 -10.45
CA ALA A 542 21.94 -0.71 -11.54
C ALA A 542 22.55 -2.03 -12.06
N ALA A 543 22.73 -3.02 -11.17
CA ALA A 543 23.27 -4.34 -11.52
C ALA A 543 22.20 -5.32 -12.01
N ALA A 544 20.92 -5.05 -11.77
CA ALA A 544 19.83 -5.94 -12.09
C ALA A 544 19.53 -5.98 -13.61
N THR A 545 19.33 -7.19 -14.13
CA THR A 545 18.90 -7.42 -15.53
C THR A 545 17.38 -7.37 -15.63
N THR A 546 16.88 -6.73 -16.70
CA THR A 546 15.45 -6.66 -17.00
C THR A 546 15.02 -7.83 -17.88
N HIS A 547 13.97 -8.53 -17.49
CA HIS A 547 13.33 -9.62 -18.23
C HIS A 547 11.93 -9.20 -18.68
N SER A 548 11.60 -9.37 -19.98
CA SER A 548 10.28 -9.07 -20.56
C SER A 548 9.34 -10.27 -20.45
N ARG A 549 9.13 -10.74 -19.25
CA ARG A 549 8.20 -11.82 -18.89
C ARG A 549 7.67 -11.60 -17.47
N THR A 550 6.68 -12.41 -17.03
CA THR A 550 6.18 -12.32 -15.66
C THR A 550 7.16 -12.91 -14.65
N TRP A 551 7.19 -12.34 -13.44
CA TRP A 551 7.93 -12.93 -12.32
C TRP A 551 7.37 -14.28 -11.87
N TRP A 552 6.11 -14.63 -12.23
CA TRP A 552 5.53 -15.95 -11.93
C TRP A 552 6.34 -17.09 -12.54
N GLU A 553 6.90 -16.90 -13.74
CA GLU A 553 7.77 -17.88 -14.40
C GLU A 553 9.11 -18.01 -13.66
N ASP A 554 9.73 -16.89 -13.28
CA ASP A 554 10.97 -16.90 -12.50
C ASP A 554 10.78 -17.56 -11.12
N TRP A 555 9.68 -17.26 -10.45
CA TRP A 555 9.33 -17.87 -9.19
C TRP A 555 9.04 -19.37 -9.32
N ALA A 556 8.33 -19.78 -10.37
CA ALA A 556 8.05 -21.20 -10.61
C ALA A 556 9.34 -22.01 -10.82
N GLU A 557 10.32 -21.46 -11.56
CA GLU A 557 11.66 -22.06 -11.71
C GLU A 557 12.40 -22.13 -10.35
N TRP A 558 12.36 -21.06 -9.58
CA TRP A 558 13.05 -20.96 -8.28
C TRP A 558 12.46 -21.92 -7.24
N ILE A 559 11.14 -21.99 -7.13
CA ILE A 559 10.46 -22.83 -6.13
C ILE A 559 10.52 -24.31 -6.52
N ALA A 560 10.46 -24.66 -7.81
CA ALA A 560 10.58 -26.03 -8.29
C ALA A 560 11.95 -26.64 -7.94
N ALA A 561 13.02 -25.85 -8.02
CA ALA A 561 14.37 -26.26 -7.60
C ALA A 561 14.47 -26.56 -6.09
N ARG A 562 13.48 -26.14 -5.29
CA ARG A 562 13.39 -26.28 -3.82
C ARG A 562 12.19 -27.13 -3.40
N ALA A 563 11.60 -27.86 -4.32
CA ALA A 563 10.37 -28.61 -4.04
C ALA A 563 10.59 -30.14 -3.97
N GLY A 564 11.86 -30.58 -3.97
CA GLY A 564 12.22 -32.00 -3.92
C GLY A 564 11.92 -32.77 -5.20
N GLY A 565 11.85 -34.10 -5.11
CA GLY A 565 11.47 -34.97 -6.22
C GLY A 565 10.00 -34.88 -6.60
N LYS A 566 9.55 -35.81 -7.44
CA LYS A 566 8.13 -35.97 -7.81
C LYS A 566 7.51 -37.18 -7.13
N ARG A 567 6.24 -37.04 -6.74
CA ARG A 567 5.45 -38.09 -6.10
C ARG A 567 4.00 -38.06 -6.57
N LYS A 568 3.25 -39.11 -6.28
CA LYS A 568 1.79 -39.08 -6.45
C LYS A 568 1.19 -38.02 -5.52
N PRO A 569 0.18 -37.25 -5.96
CA PRO A 569 -0.51 -36.31 -5.13
C PRO A 569 -1.06 -36.95 -3.85
N PRO A 570 -0.95 -36.30 -2.67
CA PRO A 570 -1.64 -36.75 -1.48
C PRO A 570 -3.15 -36.64 -1.67
N GLN A 571 -3.92 -37.42 -0.92
CA GLN A 571 -5.37 -37.27 -0.85
C GLN A 571 -5.72 -35.90 -0.22
N LEU A 572 -6.92 -35.41 -0.51
CA LEU A 572 -7.45 -34.22 0.15
C LEU A 572 -7.81 -34.58 1.61
N GLY A 573 -7.10 -33.96 2.55
CA GLY A 573 -7.17 -34.29 3.98
C GLY A 573 -6.44 -35.56 4.36
N SER A 574 -6.56 -35.94 5.63
CA SER A 574 -6.02 -37.17 6.22
C SER A 574 -7.04 -37.79 7.17
N GLN A 575 -6.70 -38.93 7.79
CA GLN A 575 -7.55 -39.52 8.81
C GLN A 575 -7.70 -38.60 10.05
N LYS A 576 -6.65 -37.88 10.42
CA LYS A 576 -6.65 -36.89 11.51
C LYS A 576 -7.34 -35.60 11.11
N TYR A 577 -7.20 -35.18 9.86
CA TYR A 577 -7.75 -33.95 9.30
C TYR A 577 -8.62 -34.23 8.08
N PRO A 578 -9.84 -34.80 8.26
CA PRO A 578 -10.71 -35.11 7.14
C PRO A 578 -11.25 -33.85 6.48
N PRO A 579 -11.58 -33.87 5.19
CA PRO A 579 -12.21 -32.74 4.51
C PRO A 579 -13.51 -32.32 5.19
N ILE A 580 -13.67 -31.00 5.40
CA ILE A 580 -14.81 -30.40 6.09
C ILE A 580 -15.84 -29.88 5.10
N THR A 581 -15.41 -29.11 4.11
CA THR A 581 -16.27 -28.50 3.07
C THR A 581 -15.45 -28.22 1.81
N GLU A 582 -16.14 -27.88 0.71
CA GLU A 582 -15.48 -27.46 -0.52
C GLU A 582 -14.81 -26.08 -0.36
N ALA A 583 -13.71 -25.84 -1.14
CA ALA A 583 -13.18 -24.49 -1.31
C ALA A 583 -14.26 -23.58 -1.95
N PRO A 584 -14.30 -22.32 -1.63
CA PRO A 584 -13.34 -21.52 -0.85
C PRO A 584 -13.59 -21.54 0.68
N GLY A 585 -14.43 -22.44 1.21
CA GLY A 585 -14.77 -22.50 2.61
C GLY A 585 -15.87 -21.51 3.04
N THR A 586 -15.98 -21.28 4.32
CA THR A 586 -17.05 -20.45 4.91
C THR A 586 -16.54 -19.13 5.46
N TYR A 587 -15.31 -19.06 6.00
CA TYR A 587 -14.78 -17.85 6.63
C TYR A 587 -14.57 -16.71 5.63
N VAL A 588 -14.22 -17.02 4.42
CA VAL A 588 -14.10 -16.03 3.33
C VAL A 588 -15.43 -15.36 2.97
N LEU A 589 -16.57 -16.00 3.28
CA LEU A 589 -17.91 -15.48 3.02
C LEU A 589 -18.47 -14.62 4.18
N GLU A 590 -17.80 -14.62 5.35
CA GLU A 590 -18.19 -13.77 6.47
C GLU A 590 -18.02 -12.29 6.12
N GLY A 591 -19.08 -11.47 6.38
CA GLY A 591 -19.16 -10.05 6.04
C GLY A 591 -18.85 -9.09 7.19
#